data_151e4228c493501a1475b802b68824db
#
_entry.id   151e4228c493501a1475b802b68824db
#
_cell.length_a   1.000
_cell.length_b   1.000
_cell.length_c   1.000
_cell.angle_alpha   90.00
_cell.angle_beta   90.00
_cell.angle_gamma   90.00
#
_symmetry.space_group_name_H-M   'P 1'
#
loop_
_entity.id
_entity.type
_entity.pdbx_description
1 polymer ?
#
loop_
_entity_poly.entity_id
_entity_poly.type
_entity_poly.pdbx_seq_one_letter_code
_entity_poly.pdbx_strand_id
1 'polypeptide(L)'
;DLLPVIISERIINDIDMSIGNYIVIDGQFRSYNRYEDTSNKLLLRVFVRDIIVPDDNELEELKRHPNEVFLNGYLCKETKFRTTPFGREITDMLIAVNRSYNKSDYIPCIAWGRNARYCEKLEVGDHIKLWGRIQSRKYQKKNDNEDYETKTAYEVSVTKLEHIKTENNRKKEDEEGEDDFEE
;
A
#
# COMPACT_ATOMS: atom_id res chain seq x y z
N ASP A 1 -14.85 3.17 -0.23
CA ASP A 1 -13.72 4.08 -0.53
C ASP A 1 -13.82 4.61 -1.96
N LEU A 2 -13.44 5.88 -2.17
CA LEU A 2 -13.26 6.44 -3.52
C LEU A 2 -11.77 6.37 -3.83
N LEU A 3 -11.40 5.63 -4.87
CA LEU A 3 -10.01 5.47 -5.28
C LEU A 3 -9.73 6.27 -6.56
N PRO A 4 -8.62 7.03 -6.61
CA PRO A 4 -8.24 7.77 -7.79
C PRO A 4 -7.62 6.84 -8.84
N VAL A 5 -8.16 6.87 -10.04
CA VAL A 5 -7.78 6.01 -11.15
C VAL A 5 -7.30 6.87 -12.32
N ILE A 6 -6.30 6.41 -13.05
CA ILE A 6 -5.82 7.00 -14.31
C ILE A 6 -5.98 5.95 -15.40
N ILE A 7 -6.75 6.30 -16.43
CA ILE A 7 -7.06 5.44 -17.55
C ILE A 7 -6.65 6.13 -18.85
N SER A 8 -6.05 5.39 -19.78
CA SER A 8 -5.78 5.89 -21.12
C SER A 8 -7.08 5.92 -21.93
N GLU A 9 -7.30 6.99 -22.69
CA GLU A 9 -8.45 7.11 -23.60
C GLU A 9 -8.59 5.90 -24.54
N ARG A 10 -7.46 5.29 -24.93
CA ARG A 10 -7.45 4.11 -25.81
C ARG A 10 -8.13 2.88 -25.21
N ILE A 11 -8.18 2.79 -23.88
CA ILE A 11 -8.75 1.64 -23.16
C ILE A 11 -10.26 1.81 -23.00
N ILE A 12 -10.76 3.04 -22.97
CA ILE A 12 -12.17 3.35 -22.64
C ILE A 12 -13.06 3.59 -23.86
N ASN A 13 -12.51 3.60 -25.08
CA ASN A 13 -13.25 4.04 -26.29
C ASN A 13 -14.58 3.31 -26.52
N ASP A 14 -14.69 2.04 -26.09
CA ASP A 14 -15.87 1.20 -26.30
C ASP A 14 -16.56 0.81 -24.97
N ILE A 15 -16.19 1.46 -23.85
CA ILE A 15 -16.70 1.12 -22.52
C ILE A 15 -17.63 2.23 -22.02
N ASP A 16 -18.82 1.85 -21.58
CA ASP A 16 -19.74 2.80 -20.93
C ASP A 16 -19.25 3.10 -19.50
N MET A 17 -18.68 4.29 -19.34
CA MET A 17 -18.16 4.82 -18.06
C MET A 17 -19.20 5.62 -17.28
N SER A 18 -20.49 5.43 -17.54
CA SER A 18 -21.56 6.10 -16.81
C SER A 18 -21.56 5.77 -15.33
N ILE A 19 -21.91 6.74 -14.49
CA ILE A 19 -22.02 6.56 -13.04
C ILE A 19 -23.07 5.48 -12.74
N GLY A 20 -22.66 4.51 -11.92
CA GLY A 20 -23.50 3.38 -11.52
C GLY A 20 -23.15 2.06 -12.22
N ASN A 21 -22.40 2.12 -13.33
CA ASN A 21 -21.92 0.91 -13.99
C ASN A 21 -20.79 0.24 -13.20
N TYR A 22 -20.79 -1.10 -13.23
CA TYR A 22 -19.71 -1.89 -12.65
C TYR A 22 -18.62 -2.12 -13.67
N ILE A 23 -17.39 -1.87 -13.28
CA ILE A 23 -16.18 -2.17 -14.05
C ILE A 23 -15.17 -2.91 -13.16
N VAL A 24 -14.42 -3.79 -13.76
CA VAL A 24 -13.24 -4.42 -13.14
C VAL A 24 -12.00 -3.83 -13.77
N ILE A 25 -11.07 -3.42 -12.96
CA ILE A 25 -9.80 -2.83 -13.40
C ILE A 25 -8.64 -3.72 -12.98
N ASP A 26 -7.80 -4.09 -13.94
CA ASP A 26 -6.43 -4.52 -13.67
C ASP A 26 -5.48 -3.34 -13.86
N GLY A 27 -4.54 -3.17 -12.93
CA GLY A 27 -3.65 -2.02 -12.98
C GLY A 27 -2.51 -2.05 -11.97
N GLN A 28 -1.84 -0.93 -11.87
CA GLN A 28 -0.73 -0.75 -10.95
C GLN A 28 -1.01 0.41 -9.99
N PHE A 29 -0.90 0.14 -8.71
CA PHE A 29 -0.94 1.19 -7.69
C PHE A 29 0.43 1.86 -7.64
N ARG A 30 0.50 3.12 -8.07
CA ARG A 30 1.74 3.87 -8.25
C ARG A 30 1.76 5.15 -7.44
N SER A 31 2.98 5.58 -7.13
CA SER A 31 3.25 6.87 -6.50
C SER A 31 3.97 7.80 -7.46
N TYR A 32 3.71 9.10 -7.33
CA TYR A 32 4.50 10.15 -7.96
C TYR A 32 4.50 11.41 -7.10
N ASN A 33 5.58 12.16 -7.17
CA ASN A 33 5.68 13.43 -6.48
C ASN A 33 5.15 14.55 -7.38
N ARG A 34 4.19 15.31 -6.86
CA ARG A 34 3.77 16.57 -7.46
C ARG A 34 4.47 17.70 -6.72
N TYR A 35 5.23 18.50 -7.48
CA TYR A 35 5.84 19.70 -6.98
C TYR A 35 4.77 20.81 -6.98
N GLU A 36 4.40 21.28 -5.79
CA GLU A 36 3.61 22.49 -5.59
C GLU A 36 4.55 23.51 -4.94
N ASP A 37 4.45 24.79 -5.28
CA ASP A 37 5.42 25.90 -5.06
C ASP A 37 6.21 25.89 -3.73
N THR A 38 5.74 25.22 -2.70
CA THR A 38 6.39 25.14 -1.37
C THR A 38 6.54 23.75 -0.79
N SER A 39 5.97 22.70 -1.43
CA SER A 39 6.00 21.34 -0.87
C SER A 39 5.89 20.24 -1.92
N ASN A 40 6.62 19.14 -1.68
CA ASN A 40 6.44 17.89 -2.43
C ASN A 40 5.27 17.12 -1.85
N LYS A 41 4.27 16.82 -2.69
CA LYS A 41 3.14 15.99 -2.32
C LYS A 41 3.23 14.64 -3.00
N LEU A 42 3.30 13.57 -2.20
CA LEU A 42 3.19 12.21 -2.70
C LEU A 42 1.73 11.95 -3.11
N LEU A 43 1.52 11.67 -4.38
CA LEU A 43 0.23 11.30 -4.93
C LEU A 43 0.22 9.81 -5.28
N LEU A 44 -0.86 9.14 -4.93
CA LEU A 44 -1.08 7.73 -5.19
C LEU A 44 -2.27 7.57 -6.14
N ARG A 45 -2.11 6.74 -7.18
CA ARG A 45 -3.11 6.50 -8.22
C ARG A 45 -3.05 5.05 -8.69
N VAL A 46 -4.18 4.51 -9.08
CA VAL A 46 -4.26 3.26 -9.82
C VAL A 46 -4.11 3.57 -11.31
N PHE A 47 -3.02 3.12 -11.92
CA PHE A 47 -2.80 3.20 -13.36
C PHE A 47 -3.37 1.95 -14.01
N VAL A 48 -4.45 2.13 -14.74
CA VAL A 48 -5.18 1.04 -15.38
C VAL A 48 -4.41 0.50 -16.57
N ARG A 49 -4.32 -0.82 -16.66
CA ARG A 49 -3.78 -1.57 -17.79
C ARG A 49 -4.89 -2.18 -18.62
N ASP A 50 -5.92 -2.68 -17.95
CA ASP A 50 -7.05 -3.33 -18.57
C ASP A 50 -8.35 -3.03 -17.81
N ILE A 51 -9.47 -3.05 -18.52
CA ILE A 51 -10.82 -2.87 -17.99
C ILE A 51 -11.70 -3.95 -18.57
N ILE A 52 -12.48 -4.58 -17.68
CA ILE A 52 -13.49 -5.56 -18.04
C ILE A 52 -14.85 -5.05 -17.53
N VAL A 53 -15.88 -5.15 -18.36
CA VAL A 53 -17.26 -5.00 -17.91
C VAL A 53 -17.77 -6.40 -17.58
N PRO A 54 -17.97 -6.75 -16.31
CA PRO A 54 -18.33 -8.10 -15.90
C PRO A 54 -19.79 -8.40 -16.29
N ASP A 55 -20.09 -9.65 -16.61
CA ASP A 55 -21.45 -10.13 -16.66
C ASP A 55 -22.02 -10.31 -15.23
N ASP A 56 -23.34 -10.59 -15.12
CA ASP A 56 -24.01 -10.69 -13.82
C ASP A 56 -23.44 -11.83 -12.95
N ASN A 57 -22.97 -12.93 -13.54
CA ASN A 57 -22.41 -14.07 -12.80
C ASN A 57 -21.01 -13.75 -12.30
N GLU A 58 -20.16 -13.18 -13.14
CA GLU A 58 -18.83 -12.71 -12.80
C GLU A 58 -18.89 -11.63 -11.71
N LEU A 59 -19.86 -10.71 -11.81
CA LEU A 59 -20.05 -9.63 -10.85
C LEU A 59 -20.31 -10.14 -9.44
N GLU A 60 -21.12 -11.17 -9.25
CA GLU A 60 -21.43 -11.72 -7.94
C GLU A 60 -20.18 -12.38 -7.28
N GLU A 61 -19.28 -12.96 -8.06
CA GLU A 61 -18.01 -13.49 -7.56
C GLU A 61 -17.02 -12.35 -7.21
N LEU A 62 -16.89 -11.38 -8.08
CA LEU A 62 -15.98 -10.24 -7.90
C LEU A 62 -16.38 -9.33 -6.74
N LYS A 63 -17.66 -9.23 -6.40
CA LYS A 63 -18.15 -8.50 -5.22
C LYS A 63 -17.63 -9.09 -3.90
N ARG A 64 -17.20 -10.34 -3.87
CA ARG A 64 -16.62 -10.96 -2.67
C ARG A 64 -15.21 -10.44 -2.37
N HIS A 65 -14.46 -10.13 -3.43
CA HIS A 65 -13.08 -9.64 -3.35
C HIS A 65 -12.88 -8.42 -4.27
N PRO A 66 -13.58 -7.30 -3.99
CA PRO A 66 -13.65 -6.17 -4.93
C PRO A 66 -12.40 -5.31 -4.98
N ASN A 67 -11.42 -5.57 -4.11
CA ASN A 67 -10.24 -4.70 -3.96
C ASN A 67 -9.08 -5.52 -3.42
N GLU A 68 -8.22 -5.95 -4.32
CA GLU A 68 -7.03 -6.73 -3.99
C GLU A 68 -5.79 -6.06 -4.56
N VAL A 69 -4.73 -6.03 -3.78
CA VAL A 69 -3.42 -5.53 -4.19
C VAL A 69 -2.32 -6.44 -3.69
N PHE A 70 -1.35 -6.68 -4.56
CA PHE A 70 -0.10 -7.36 -4.25
C PHE A 70 1.06 -6.39 -4.46
N LEU A 71 1.95 -6.29 -3.47
CA LEU A 71 3.19 -5.54 -3.57
C LEU A 71 4.37 -6.47 -3.26
N ASN A 72 5.45 -6.27 -4.02
CA ASN A 72 6.74 -6.92 -3.81
C ASN A 72 7.81 -5.82 -3.83
N GLY A 73 8.39 -5.52 -2.67
CA GLY A 73 9.27 -4.38 -2.52
C GLY A 73 10.08 -4.41 -1.24
N TYR A 74 10.68 -3.28 -0.91
CA TYR A 74 11.60 -3.16 0.21
C TYR A 74 11.10 -2.12 1.22
N LEU A 75 11.26 -2.40 2.50
CA LEU A 75 11.00 -1.42 3.54
C LEU A 75 12.04 -0.29 3.41
N CYS A 76 11.57 0.93 3.12
CA CYS A 76 12.47 2.05 2.84
C CYS A 76 12.51 3.11 3.94
N LYS A 77 11.79 2.89 5.03
CA LYS A 77 11.76 3.76 6.21
C LYS A 77 11.45 2.91 7.45
N GLU A 78 11.96 3.33 8.60
CA GLU A 78 11.61 2.74 9.89
C GLU A 78 10.10 2.63 10.07
N THR A 79 9.67 1.50 10.58
CA THR A 79 8.28 1.23 10.90
C THR A 79 7.82 2.07 12.09
N LYS A 80 6.51 2.37 12.15
CA LYS A 80 5.94 3.11 13.27
C LYS A 80 4.81 2.30 13.89
N PHE A 81 5.14 1.57 14.93
CA PHE A 81 4.13 0.89 15.76
C PHE A 81 3.41 1.89 16.66
N ARG A 82 2.11 1.75 16.78
CA ARG A 82 1.29 2.54 17.70
C ARG A 82 -0.03 1.84 18.00
N THR A 83 -0.63 2.22 19.12
CA THR A 83 -1.99 1.78 19.47
C THR A 83 -2.99 2.91 19.18
N THR A 84 -4.07 2.58 18.49
CA THR A 84 -5.15 3.54 18.22
C THR A 84 -5.90 3.87 19.51
N PRO A 85 -6.67 5.00 19.54
CA PRO A 85 -7.52 5.32 20.69
C PRO A 85 -8.53 4.23 21.08
N PHE A 86 -8.87 3.34 20.14
CA PHE A 86 -9.75 2.18 20.34
C PHE A 86 -9.00 0.90 20.73
N GLY A 87 -7.72 0.99 21.12
CA GLY A 87 -6.91 -0.14 21.57
C GLY A 87 -6.44 -1.07 20.45
N ARG A 88 -6.55 -0.69 19.18
CA ARG A 88 -6.05 -1.52 18.07
C ARG A 88 -4.58 -1.21 17.80
N GLU A 89 -3.77 -2.25 17.74
CA GLU A 89 -2.36 -2.15 17.37
C GLU A 89 -2.23 -2.01 15.85
N ILE A 90 -1.42 -1.07 15.42
CA ILE A 90 -1.12 -0.82 14.02
C ILE A 90 0.35 -0.49 13.83
N THR A 91 0.89 -0.82 12.66
CA THR A 91 2.22 -0.42 12.21
C THR A 91 2.13 0.22 10.84
N ASP A 92 2.57 1.48 10.78
CA ASP A 92 2.70 2.22 9.53
C ASP A 92 4.06 1.87 8.89
N MET A 93 4.05 1.55 7.60
CA MET A 93 5.22 1.19 6.79
C MET A 93 5.24 1.98 5.48
N LEU A 94 6.42 2.13 4.91
CA LEU A 94 6.60 2.66 3.56
C LEU A 94 7.39 1.65 2.72
N ILE A 95 6.75 1.09 1.70
CA ILE A 95 7.33 0.06 0.83
C ILE A 95 7.76 0.70 -0.50
N ALA A 96 9.03 0.53 -0.85
CA ALA A 96 9.56 0.89 -2.14
C ALA A 96 9.40 -0.29 -3.12
N VAL A 97 8.57 -0.10 -4.14
CA VAL A 97 8.35 -1.08 -5.20
C VAL A 97 9.10 -0.66 -6.44
N ASN A 98 10.09 -1.45 -6.85
CA ASN A 98 10.92 -1.14 -7.99
C ASN A 98 10.15 -1.26 -9.30
N ARG A 99 10.43 -0.34 -10.21
CA ARG A 99 9.94 -0.32 -11.60
C ARG A 99 11.08 -0.37 -12.59
N SER A 100 10.74 -0.61 -13.85
CA SER A 100 11.69 -0.43 -14.95
C SER A 100 12.29 0.98 -14.96
N TYR A 101 13.48 1.11 -15.56
CA TYR A 101 14.19 2.39 -15.70
C TYR A 101 14.59 3.06 -14.36
N ASN A 102 14.99 2.27 -13.37
CA ASN A 102 15.48 2.74 -12.07
C ASN A 102 14.52 3.70 -11.35
N LYS A 103 13.22 3.50 -11.52
CA LYS A 103 12.17 4.22 -10.79
C LYS A 103 11.60 3.33 -9.70
N SER A 104 11.11 3.94 -8.64
CA SER A 104 10.40 3.23 -7.57
C SER A 104 9.11 3.94 -7.21
N ASP A 105 8.11 3.16 -6.84
CA ASP A 105 6.91 3.65 -6.19
C ASP A 105 7.06 3.52 -4.69
N TYR A 106 6.68 4.54 -3.95
CA TYR A 106 6.69 4.56 -2.50
C TYR A 106 5.26 4.44 -2.00
N ILE A 107 4.92 3.25 -1.51
CA ILE A 107 3.53 2.90 -1.15
C ILE A 107 3.40 2.84 0.37
N PRO A 108 2.60 3.75 0.98
CA PRO A 108 2.24 3.65 2.38
C PRO A 108 1.40 2.39 2.62
N CYS A 109 1.76 1.64 3.66
CA CYS A 109 1.07 0.43 4.06
C CYS A 109 0.77 0.48 5.55
N ILE A 110 -0.34 -0.12 5.98
CA ILE A 110 -0.73 -0.25 7.38
C ILE A 110 -1.02 -1.71 7.70
N ALA A 111 -0.33 -2.23 8.69
CA ALA A 111 -0.57 -3.57 9.24
C ALA A 111 -1.37 -3.46 10.55
N TRP A 112 -2.14 -4.51 10.89
CA TRP A 112 -3.05 -4.55 12.02
C TRP A 112 -2.77 -5.74 12.93
N GLY A 113 -2.92 -5.57 14.24
CA GLY A 113 -2.89 -6.63 15.24
C GLY A 113 -1.61 -7.46 15.16
N ARG A 114 -1.73 -8.78 14.97
CA ARG A 114 -0.57 -9.69 14.89
C ARG A 114 0.42 -9.29 13.79
N ASN A 115 -0.08 -8.88 12.63
CA ASN A 115 0.79 -8.40 11.57
C ASN A 115 1.51 -7.10 11.95
N ALA A 116 0.87 -6.21 12.72
CA ALA A 116 1.50 -4.99 13.22
C ALA A 116 2.69 -5.29 14.13
N ARG A 117 2.52 -6.20 15.10
CA ARG A 117 3.60 -6.64 16.00
C ARG A 117 4.77 -7.30 15.26
N TYR A 118 4.47 -8.04 14.19
CA TYR A 118 5.51 -8.60 13.34
C TYR A 118 6.27 -7.51 12.60
N CYS A 119 5.53 -6.57 11.97
CA CYS A 119 6.11 -5.49 11.19
C CYS A 119 6.94 -4.49 12.02
N GLU A 120 6.68 -4.39 13.32
CA GLU A 120 7.47 -3.57 14.24
C GLU A 120 8.95 -3.98 14.28
N LYS A 121 9.22 -5.28 14.07
CA LYS A 121 10.57 -5.86 14.10
C LYS A 121 11.32 -5.80 12.77
N LEU A 122 10.68 -5.30 11.72
CA LEU A 122 11.30 -5.21 10.40
C LEU A 122 12.27 -4.03 10.34
N GLU A 123 13.36 -4.25 9.62
CA GLU A 123 14.42 -3.26 9.42
C GLU A 123 14.35 -2.62 8.02
N VAL A 124 14.90 -1.42 7.90
CA VAL A 124 15.04 -0.74 6.59
C VAL A 124 15.92 -1.59 5.68
N GLY A 125 15.41 -1.87 4.49
CA GLY A 125 16.06 -2.75 3.51
C GLY A 125 15.47 -4.16 3.44
N ASP A 126 14.61 -4.55 4.40
CA ASP A 126 13.95 -5.84 4.36
C ASP A 126 13.07 -6.00 3.11
N HIS A 127 13.18 -7.17 2.49
CA HIS A 127 12.41 -7.54 1.31
C HIS A 127 11.06 -8.14 1.71
N ILE A 128 9.98 -7.47 1.35
CA ILE A 128 8.63 -7.79 1.78
C ILE A 128 7.72 -8.08 0.57
N LYS A 129 6.99 -9.18 0.64
CA LYS A 129 5.81 -9.42 -0.17
C LYS A 129 4.58 -9.20 0.70
N LEU A 130 3.63 -8.42 0.22
CA LEU A 130 2.38 -8.20 0.95
C LEU A 130 1.16 -8.25 0.03
N TRP A 131 0.07 -8.70 0.61
CA TRP A 131 -1.27 -8.72 0.02
C TRP A 131 -2.18 -7.88 0.90
N GLY A 132 -3.09 -7.17 0.28
CA GLY A 132 -4.01 -6.32 0.99
C GLY A 132 -5.03 -5.67 0.07
N ARG A 133 -5.58 -4.57 0.55
CA ARG A 133 -6.52 -3.75 -0.21
C ARG A 133 -6.12 -2.28 -0.14
N ILE A 134 -6.41 -1.52 -1.18
CA ILE A 134 -6.24 -0.07 -1.17
C ILE A 134 -7.38 0.53 -0.36
N GLN A 135 -7.06 1.42 0.56
CA GLN A 135 -8.06 2.16 1.33
C GLN A 135 -7.77 3.67 1.33
N SER A 136 -8.81 4.44 1.57
CA SER A 136 -8.70 5.88 1.78
C SER A 136 -8.98 6.23 3.24
N ARG A 137 -8.28 7.23 3.75
CA ARG A 137 -8.46 7.75 5.10
C ARG A 137 -8.49 9.28 5.07
N LYS A 138 -9.55 9.86 5.63
CA LYS A 138 -9.59 11.31 5.84
C LYS A 138 -8.83 11.69 7.11
N TYR A 139 -8.08 12.77 7.05
CA TYR A 139 -7.39 13.34 8.20
C TYR A 139 -7.41 14.87 8.15
N GLN A 140 -7.32 15.49 9.31
CA GLN A 140 -7.25 16.94 9.44
C GLN A 140 -5.77 17.38 9.40
N LYS A 141 -5.45 18.33 8.55
CA LYS A 141 -4.14 18.98 8.51
C LYS A 141 -4.32 20.47 8.81
N LYS A 142 -3.57 20.98 9.78
CA LYS A 142 -3.56 22.41 10.12
C LYS A 142 -2.79 23.14 9.00
N ASN A 143 -3.39 24.19 8.45
CA ASN A 143 -2.78 25.08 7.46
C ASN A 143 -1.93 26.17 8.16
N ASP A 144 -1.13 26.89 7.38
CA ASP A 144 -0.31 28.01 7.86
C ASP A 144 -1.17 29.15 8.47
N ASN A 145 -2.44 29.26 8.09
CA ASN A 145 -3.42 30.20 8.62
C ASN A 145 -4.17 29.69 9.88
N GLU A 146 -3.67 28.60 10.49
CA GLU A 146 -4.30 27.94 11.65
C GLU A 146 -5.64 27.25 11.40
N ASP A 147 -6.18 27.26 10.17
CA ASP A 147 -7.39 26.54 9.79
C ASP A 147 -7.12 25.04 9.57
N TYR A 148 -8.15 24.21 9.79
CA TYR A 148 -8.06 22.78 9.52
C TYR A 148 -8.63 22.43 8.15
N GLU A 149 -7.79 21.82 7.31
CA GLU A 149 -8.18 21.28 6.01
C GLU A 149 -8.32 19.75 6.10
N THR A 150 -9.43 19.21 5.59
CA THR A 150 -9.61 17.76 5.48
C THR A 150 -8.91 17.24 4.24
N LYS A 151 -7.91 16.36 4.44
CA LYS A 151 -7.18 15.69 3.36
C LYS A 151 -7.48 14.21 3.34
N THR A 152 -7.32 13.61 2.16
CA THR A 152 -7.46 12.16 1.97
C THR A 152 -6.08 11.56 1.73
N ALA A 153 -5.72 10.59 2.55
CA ALA A 153 -4.58 9.71 2.34
C ALA A 153 -5.05 8.37 1.74
N TYR A 154 -4.24 7.82 0.87
CA TYR A 154 -4.41 6.47 0.31
C TYR A 154 -3.28 5.59 0.83
N GLU A 155 -3.59 4.36 1.17
CA GLU A 155 -2.64 3.41 1.76
C GLU A 155 -3.10 1.97 1.47
N VAL A 156 -2.22 1.00 1.62
CA VAL A 156 -2.55 -0.41 1.52
C VAL A 156 -2.77 -0.97 2.92
N SER A 157 -3.99 -1.44 3.20
CA SER A 157 -4.30 -2.20 4.41
C SER A 157 -3.88 -3.64 4.21
N VAL A 158 -2.87 -4.07 4.95
CA VAL A 158 -2.23 -5.38 4.80
C VAL A 158 -3.07 -6.48 5.42
N THR A 159 -3.38 -7.53 4.64
CA THR A 159 -4.05 -8.74 5.12
C THR A 159 -3.08 -9.88 5.37
N LYS A 160 -2.07 -10.02 4.49
CA LYS A 160 -1.00 -11.01 4.59
C LYS A 160 0.33 -10.37 4.23
N LEU A 161 1.41 -10.82 4.85
CA LEU A 161 2.76 -10.44 4.47
C LEU A 161 3.72 -11.63 4.60
N GLU A 162 4.79 -11.58 3.82
CA GLU A 162 5.90 -12.52 3.85
C GLU A 162 7.21 -11.72 3.83
N HIS A 163 8.07 -11.94 4.82
CA HIS A 163 9.43 -11.42 4.84
C HIS A 163 10.34 -12.39 4.08
N ILE A 164 10.99 -11.92 3.04
CA ILE A 164 11.91 -12.70 2.23
C ILE A 164 13.30 -12.53 2.83
N LYS A 165 13.71 -13.49 3.66
CA LYS A 165 15.04 -13.51 4.27
C LYS A 165 16.08 -13.80 3.20
N THR A 166 17.06 -12.91 3.05
CA THR A 166 18.27 -13.17 2.26
C THR A 166 19.24 -14.06 3.06
N GLU A 167 20.12 -14.79 2.38
CA GLU A 167 21.10 -15.68 3.04
C GLU A 167 21.98 -14.95 4.06
N ASN A 168 22.23 -13.66 3.85
CA ASN A 168 23.00 -12.84 4.81
C ASN A 168 22.24 -12.58 6.13
N ASN A 169 20.92 -12.51 6.11
CA ASN A 169 20.12 -12.32 7.32
C ASN A 169 19.93 -13.64 8.08
N ARG A 170 19.98 -14.79 7.40
CA ARG A 170 19.97 -16.10 8.07
C ARG A 170 21.20 -16.31 8.94
N LYS A 171 22.39 -15.92 8.45
CA LYS A 171 23.65 -16.07 9.21
C LYS A 171 23.70 -15.23 10.49
N LYS A 172 23.08 -14.05 10.52
CA LYS A 172 23.04 -13.21 11.73
C LYS A 172 22.15 -13.81 12.83
N GLU A 173 21.02 -14.42 12.47
CA GLU A 173 20.13 -15.07 13.45
C GLU A 173 20.74 -16.38 14.00
N ASP A 174 21.50 -17.09 13.17
CA ASP A 174 22.21 -18.30 13.60
C ASP A 174 23.37 -17.94 14.56
N GLU A 175 24.06 -16.81 14.35
CA GLU A 175 25.13 -16.31 15.24
C GLU A 175 24.58 -15.74 16.56
N GLU A 176 23.43 -15.06 16.57
CA GLU A 176 22.78 -14.54 17.79
C GLU A 176 22.09 -15.64 18.61
N GLY A 177 21.73 -16.76 18.00
CA GLY A 177 21.12 -17.91 18.67
C GLY A 177 22.09 -18.86 19.38
N GLU A 178 23.40 -18.79 19.08
CA GLU A 178 24.41 -19.60 19.72
C GLU A 178 24.94 -18.99 21.04
N ASP A 179 24.85 -17.67 21.23
CA ASP A 179 25.32 -16.99 22.45
C ASP A 179 24.36 -17.13 23.66
N ASP A 180 23.12 -17.57 23.49
CA ASP A 180 22.12 -17.74 24.58
C ASP A 180 22.17 -19.12 25.27
N PHE A 181 23.12 -20.01 24.92
CA PHE A 181 23.23 -21.35 25.49
C PHE A 181 24.52 -21.60 26.30
N GLU A 182 25.35 -20.57 26.57
CA GLU A 182 26.50 -20.67 27.46
C GLU A 182 26.33 -19.78 28.72
N GLU A 183 25.40 -20.16 29.63
CA GLU A 183 25.46 -19.87 31.07
C GLU A 183 24.76 -20.98 31.88
#